data_b0a880a3ffeb9da6e5f828883e231946
#
_entry.id   b0a880a3ffeb9da6e5f828883e231946
#
_cell.length_a   1.000
_cell.length_b   1.000
_cell.length_c   1.000
_cell.angle_alpha   90.00
_cell.angle_beta   90.00
_cell.angle_gamma   90.00
#
_symmetry.space_group_name_H-M   'P 1'
#
loop_
_entity.id
_entity.type
_entity.pdbx_description
1 polymer ?
#
loop_
_entity_poly.entity_id
_entity_poly.type
_entity_poly.pdbx_seq_one_letter_code
_entity_poly.pdbx_strand_id
1 'polypeptide(L)'
;MVILEFRPGRGTLLLSMDPMDNAALLIVGHGSTVNPASSTPTLLHAATIRSRGIFAEVASCFWKEEPSLRDALFFFRDPGIRDVYVVPNFISEGYFTRTVIPRELELTGAETERASGQVWKYCAPVGSHETMTTHLLERAREIAPGVTEKETTLLIVAHGTSLNDNSAVAAKEQVEKIRQLDRYAAVLNVYMEEPPLVSDWVNLTKTPNVVVVPFFISDGLHSYEDIPALLGIPEGRASARPGHALSAEHKLHGRSLFYSTALGTDSRFADVIIEQAMAFAGKQVFQSA
;
A
#
# COMPACT_ATOMS: atom_id res chain seq x y z
N MET A 1 -13.60 12.52 23.55
CA MET A 1 -12.60 13.13 24.46
C MET A 1 -11.40 12.21 24.45
N VAL A 2 -10.33 12.60 23.78
CA VAL A 2 -9.12 11.77 23.62
C VAL A 2 -8.26 11.93 24.89
N ILE A 3 -8.09 10.86 25.62
CA ILE A 3 -7.19 10.82 26.80
C ILE A 3 -5.85 10.27 26.32
N LEU A 4 -4.82 11.10 26.34
CA LEU A 4 -3.43 10.71 26.08
C LEU A 4 -2.81 10.15 27.37
N GLU A 5 -2.64 8.82 27.47
CA GLU A 5 -1.79 8.21 28.47
C GLU A 5 -0.36 8.04 27.95
N PHE A 6 0.58 8.71 28.57
CA PHE A 6 2.01 8.61 28.28
C PHE A 6 2.66 7.49 29.12
N ARG A 7 3.09 6.40 28.48
CA ARG A 7 3.97 5.39 29.11
C ARG A 7 5.39 5.52 28.55
N PRO A 8 6.41 5.74 29.39
CA PRO A 8 7.80 5.80 28.93
C PRO A 8 8.33 4.37 28.70
N GLY A 9 8.72 4.08 27.45
CA GLY A 9 9.45 2.86 27.13
C GLY A 9 8.93 2.13 25.89
N ARG A 10 9.49 2.49 24.72
CA ARG A 10 9.23 1.98 23.37
C ARG A 10 7.94 2.53 22.73
N GLY A 11 8.16 3.59 21.93
CA GLY A 11 7.09 4.34 21.31
C GLY A 11 6.43 3.60 20.14
N THR A 12 5.25 3.10 20.40
CA THR A 12 4.17 3.08 19.44
C THR A 12 3.03 3.75 20.19
N LEU A 13 2.62 4.94 19.74
CA LEU A 13 1.38 5.56 20.20
C LEU A 13 0.25 4.65 19.71
N LEU A 14 -0.17 3.70 20.56
CA LEU A 14 -1.47 3.07 20.42
C LEU A 14 -2.51 4.13 20.79
N LEU A 15 -3.01 4.88 19.81
CA LEU A 15 -4.25 5.60 19.97
C LEU A 15 -5.30 4.54 20.35
N SER A 16 -5.86 4.60 21.56
CA SER A 16 -7.05 3.83 21.90
C SER A 16 -8.19 4.42 21.07
N MET A 17 -8.47 3.80 19.93
CA MET A 17 -9.62 4.16 19.10
C MET A 17 -10.85 3.54 19.75
N ASP A 18 -11.90 4.35 19.91
CA ASP A 18 -13.17 3.83 20.38
C ASP A 18 -13.69 2.79 19.37
N PRO A 19 -14.15 1.61 19.84
CA PRO A 19 -14.70 0.58 18.97
C PRO A 19 -15.86 1.11 18.13
N MET A 20 -15.87 0.74 16.86
CA MET A 20 -16.95 1.03 15.92
C MET A 20 -17.87 -0.19 15.83
N ASP A 21 -18.57 -0.48 16.93
CA ASP A 21 -19.37 -1.71 17.14
C ASP A 21 -20.53 -1.88 16.14
N ASN A 22 -20.90 -0.82 15.42
CA ASN A 22 -21.93 -0.83 14.38
C ASN A 22 -21.37 -0.65 12.96
N ALA A 23 -20.07 -0.76 12.80
CA ALA A 23 -19.42 -0.59 11.51
C ALA A 23 -18.65 -1.84 11.07
N ALA A 24 -18.66 -2.09 9.76
CA ALA A 24 -17.83 -3.10 9.10
C ALA A 24 -16.79 -2.45 8.20
N LEU A 25 -15.71 -3.17 7.97
CA LEU A 25 -14.64 -2.80 7.03
C LEU A 25 -14.55 -3.83 5.91
N LEU A 26 -14.69 -3.38 4.67
CA LEU A 26 -14.43 -4.16 3.45
C LEU A 26 -13.14 -3.68 2.79
N ILE A 27 -12.14 -4.54 2.71
CA ILE A 27 -10.87 -4.27 2.03
C ILE A 27 -10.94 -4.91 0.65
N VAL A 28 -10.81 -4.10 -0.39
CA VAL A 28 -10.92 -4.57 -1.78
C VAL A 28 -9.56 -4.60 -2.44
N GLY A 29 -9.11 -5.80 -2.86
CA GLY A 29 -7.87 -6.00 -3.60
C GLY A 29 -8.10 -6.40 -5.07
N HIS A 30 -7.03 -6.42 -5.86
CA HIS A 30 -7.10 -6.90 -7.23
C HIS A 30 -7.16 -8.42 -7.31
N GLY A 31 -6.32 -9.10 -6.52
CA GLY A 31 -6.13 -10.55 -6.62
C GLY A 31 -5.46 -10.99 -7.92
N SER A 32 -5.27 -12.30 -8.07
CA SER A 32 -4.68 -12.89 -9.28
C SER A 32 -5.13 -14.33 -9.46
N THR A 33 -5.46 -14.71 -10.69
CA THR A 33 -5.78 -16.09 -11.04
C THR A 33 -4.56 -17.00 -11.16
N VAL A 34 -3.36 -16.41 -11.23
CA VAL A 34 -2.10 -17.14 -11.50
C VAL A 34 -1.09 -17.04 -10.37
N ASN A 35 -1.25 -16.07 -9.46
CA ASN A 35 -0.31 -15.82 -8.37
C ASN A 35 -1.03 -15.60 -7.03
N PRO A 36 -1.11 -16.61 -6.15
CA PRO A 36 -1.77 -16.51 -4.85
C PRO A 36 -1.06 -15.53 -3.89
N ALA A 37 0.21 -15.17 -4.12
CA ALA A 37 0.90 -14.17 -3.32
C ALA A 37 0.34 -12.74 -3.51
N SER A 38 -0.47 -12.53 -4.54
CA SER A 38 -1.09 -11.26 -4.88
C SER A 38 -2.09 -10.77 -3.82
N SER A 39 -2.88 -11.68 -3.23
CA SER A 39 -3.88 -11.37 -2.19
C SER A 39 -3.32 -11.45 -0.77
N THR A 40 -2.22 -12.17 -0.57
CA THR A 40 -1.65 -12.45 0.75
C THR A 40 -1.50 -11.20 1.64
N PRO A 41 -0.94 -10.07 1.18
CA PRO A 41 -0.84 -8.86 2.02
C PRO A 41 -2.21 -8.35 2.47
N THR A 42 -3.18 -8.28 1.57
CA THR A 42 -4.55 -7.84 1.88
C THR A 42 -5.21 -8.74 2.94
N LEU A 43 -5.04 -10.05 2.82
CA LEU A 43 -5.56 -11.02 3.78
C LEU A 43 -4.90 -10.89 5.15
N LEU A 44 -3.58 -10.67 5.19
CA LEU A 44 -2.82 -10.45 6.43
C LEU A 44 -3.23 -9.13 7.10
N HIS A 45 -3.41 -8.06 6.34
CA HIS A 45 -3.90 -6.78 6.88
C HIS A 45 -5.32 -6.94 7.45
N ALA A 46 -6.22 -7.62 6.73
CA ALA A 46 -7.57 -7.90 7.22
C ALA A 46 -7.53 -8.70 8.53
N ALA A 47 -6.68 -9.72 8.63
CA ALA A 47 -6.51 -10.52 9.85
C ALA A 47 -5.98 -9.66 11.02
N THR A 48 -4.98 -8.82 10.75
CA THR A 48 -4.41 -7.89 11.74
C THR A 48 -5.46 -6.89 12.23
N ILE A 49 -6.23 -6.28 11.33
CA ILE A 49 -7.28 -5.32 11.69
C ILE A 49 -8.39 -6.01 12.48
N ARG A 50 -8.79 -7.22 12.08
CA ARG A 50 -9.78 -8.02 12.81
C ARG A 50 -9.35 -8.31 14.25
N SER A 51 -8.07 -8.64 14.46
CA SER A 51 -7.53 -8.92 15.80
C SER A 51 -7.52 -7.70 16.73
N ARG A 52 -7.60 -6.49 16.18
CA ARG A 52 -7.65 -5.24 16.97
C ARG A 52 -9.06 -4.92 17.49
N GLY A 53 -10.11 -5.54 16.95
CA GLY A 53 -11.49 -5.35 17.40
C GLY A 53 -12.03 -3.93 17.24
N ILE A 54 -11.54 -3.17 16.25
CA ILE A 54 -11.98 -1.77 15.99
C ILE A 54 -13.33 -1.77 15.28
N PHE A 55 -13.53 -2.69 14.33
CA PHE A 55 -14.78 -2.85 13.57
C PHE A 55 -15.51 -4.10 14.04
N ALA A 56 -16.85 -4.07 14.00
CA ALA A 56 -17.68 -5.23 14.30
C ALA A 56 -17.36 -6.42 13.38
N GLU A 57 -17.20 -6.14 12.08
CA GLU A 57 -16.77 -7.13 11.10
C GLU A 57 -15.69 -6.56 10.18
N VAL A 58 -14.75 -7.43 9.76
CA VAL A 58 -13.72 -7.11 8.77
C VAL A 58 -13.68 -8.20 7.72
N ALA A 59 -13.86 -7.84 6.47
CA ALA A 59 -13.79 -8.73 5.33
C ALA A 59 -12.82 -8.19 4.27
N SER A 60 -12.36 -9.09 3.40
CA SER A 60 -11.62 -8.73 2.19
C SER A 60 -12.23 -9.46 0.98
N CYS A 61 -12.14 -8.84 -0.18
CA CYS A 61 -12.57 -9.43 -1.44
C CYS A 61 -11.67 -8.98 -2.58
N PHE A 62 -11.74 -9.69 -3.71
CA PHE A 62 -10.84 -9.50 -4.83
C PHE A 62 -11.59 -9.54 -6.17
N TRP A 63 -11.00 -8.85 -7.17
CA TRP A 63 -11.52 -8.87 -8.53
C TRP A 63 -11.23 -10.18 -9.27
N LYS A 64 -10.05 -10.78 -9.03
CA LYS A 64 -9.53 -11.92 -9.80
C LYS A 64 -9.48 -13.25 -9.05
N GLU A 65 -9.89 -13.29 -7.80
CA GLU A 65 -9.89 -14.51 -6.97
C GLU A 65 -10.94 -14.43 -5.87
N GLU A 66 -11.13 -15.53 -5.15
CA GLU A 66 -12.03 -15.61 -3.99
C GLU A 66 -11.37 -15.06 -2.70
N PRO A 67 -12.16 -14.45 -1.80
CA PRO A 67 -13.58 -14.14 -1.94
C PRO A 67 -13.85 -13.11 -3.02
N SER A 68 -14.86 -13.36 -3.88
CA SER A 68 -15.14 -12.52 -5.04
C SER A 68 -15.66 -11.13 -4.63
N LEU A 69 -15.22 -10.09 -5.34
CA LEU A 69 -15.77 -8.74 -5.20
C LEU A 69 -17.30 -8.71 -5.43
N ARG A 70 -17.82 -9.58 -6.30
CA ARG A 70 -19.27 -9.66 -6.59
C ARG A 70 -20.08 -10.19 -5.43
N ASP A 71 -19.49 -11.08 -4.61
CA ASP A 71 -20.16 -11.65 -3.44
C ASP A 71 -20.12 -10.72 -2.23
N ALA A 72 -19.31 -9.68 -2.27
CA ALA A 72 -19.12 -8.74 -1.16
C ALA A 72 -20.42 -8.03 -0.75
N LEU A 73 -21.37 -7.87 -1.67
CA LEU A 73 -22.70 -7.34 -1.38
C LEU A 73 -23.49 -8.17 -0.32
N PHE A 74 -23.06 -9.41 -0.09
CA PHE A 74 -23.73 -10.34 0.82
C PHE A 74 -22.92 -10.65 2.08
N PHE A 75 -21.78 -10.00 2.31
CA PHE A 75 -20.90 -10.32 3.44
C PHE A 75 -21.49 -9.88 4.78
N PHE A 76 -21.94 -8.63 4.87
CA PHE A 76 -22.34 -8.02 6.13
C PHE A 76 -23.86 -8.16 6.34
N ARG A 77 -24.27 -9.24 7.00
CA ARG A 77 -25.70 -9.57 7.19
C ARG A 77 -26.20 -9.26 8.59
N ASP A 78 -25.31 -8.91 9.52
CA ASP A 78 -25.70 -8.53 10.88
C ASP A 78 -26.51 -7.22 10.82
N PRO A 79 -27.77 -7.21 11.31
CA PRO A 79 -28.60 -6.00 11.33
C PRO A 79 -28.06 -4.91 12.26
N GLY A 80 -27.09 -5.23 13.13
CA GLY A 80 -26.37 -4.27 13.96
C GLY A 80 -25.40 -3.39 13.17
N ILE A 81 -24.93 -3.87 12.01
CA ILE A 81 -24.01 -3.10 11.15
C ILE A 81 -24.79 -2.02 10.40
N ARG A 82 -24.45 -0.77 10.66
CA ARG A 82 -25.03 0.42 10.01
C ARG A 82 -24.13 0.97 8.91
N ASP A 83 -22.82 0.99 9.15
CA ASP A 83 -21.84 1.57 8.28
C ASP A 83 -20.91 0.50 7.71
N VAL A 84 -20.66 0.52 6.40
CA VAL A 84 -19.69 -0.35 5.75
C VAL A 84 -18.64 0.52 5.07
N TYR A 85 -17.44 0.58 5.62
CA TYR A 85 -16.31 1.29 5.02
C TYR A 85 -15.66 0.42 3.97
N VAL A 86 -15.66 0.87 2.72
CA VAL A 86 -15.03 0.18 1.59
C VAL A 86 -13.70 0.84 1.29
N VAL A 87 -12.60 0.17 1.59
CA VAL A 87 -11.24 0.68 1.39
C VAL A 87 -10.57 -0.07 0.25
N PRO A 88 -10.33 0.57 -0.91
CA PRO A 88 -9.55 -0.02 -1.99
C PRO A 88 -8.07 -0.17 -1.58
N ASN A 89 -7.58 -1.40 -1.50
CA ASN A 89 -6.16 -1.69 -1.28
C ASN A 89 -5.40 -1.63 -2.61
N PHE A 90 -5.27 -0.41 -3.13
CA PHE A 90 -4.61 -0.07 -4.40
C PHE A 90 -3.61 1.05 -4.19
N ILE A 91 -2.49 1.00 -4.94
CA ILE A 91 -1.41 1.99 -4.80
C ILE A 91 -1.75 3.36 -5.39
N SER A 92 -2.75 3.42 -6.26
CA SER A 92 -3.18 4.65 -6.92
C SER A 92 -4.66 4.59 -7.28
N GLU A 93 -5.24 5.76 -7.52
CA GLU A 93 -6.51 5.84 -8.21
C GLU A 93 -6.37 5.42 -9.69
N GLY A 94 -7.37 4.75 -10.22
CA GLY A 94 -7.38 4.31 -11.61
C GLY A 94 -8.70 3.70 -12.03
N TYR A 95 -8.71 2.98 -13.15
CA TYR A 95 -9.91 2.36 -13.69
C TYR A 95 -10.62 1.44 -12.67
N PHE A 96 -9.85 0.67 -11.91
CA PHE A 96 -10.43 -0.21 -10.90
C PHE A 96 -11.14 0.55 -9.79
N THR A 97 -10.49 1.55 -9.20
CA THR A 97 -11.03 2.31 -8.08
C THR A 97 -12.12 3.28 -8.50
N ARG A 98 -12.09 3.82 -9.74
CA ARG A 98 -13.07 4.78 -10.23
C ARG A 98 -14.26 4.16 -10.91
N THR A 99 -14.11 2.94 -11.47
CA THR A 99 -15.14 2.33 -12.31
C THR A 99 -15.53 0.92 -11.87
N VAL A 100 -14.55 0.01 -11.74
CA VAL A 100 -14.86 -1.41 -11.50
C VAL A 100 -15.45 -1.62 -10.12
N ILE A 101 -14.76 -1.18 -9.06
CA ILE A 101 -15.23 -1.35 -7.69
C ILE A 101 -16.60 -0.69 -7.46
N PRO A 102 -16.80 0.60 -7.83
CA PRO A 102 -18.12 1.22 -7.70
C PRO A 102 -19.22 0.46 -8.43
N ARG A 103 -18.96 0.01 -9.67
CA ARG A 103 -19.94 -0.73 -10.45
C ARG A 103 -20.30 -2.07 -9.83
N GLU A 104 -19.32 -2.88 -9.46
CA GLU A 104 -19.55 -4.23 -8.92
C GLU A 104 -20.19 -4.19 -7.52
N LEU A 105 -19.90 -3.15 -6.76
CA LEU A 105 -20.53 -2.91 -5.46
C LEU A 105 -21.74 -1.97 -5.54
N GLU A 106 -22.25 -1.66 -6.73
CA GLU A 106 -23.42 -0.81 -6.95
C GLU A 106 -23.35 0.51 -6.15
N LEU A 107 -22.17 1.14 -6.09
CA LEU A 107 -21.98 2.40 -5.38
C LEU A 107 -22.40 3.57 -6.26
N THR A 108 -23.16 4.49 -5.70
CA THR A 108 -23.68 5.67 -6.43
C THR A 108 -22.92 6.96 -6.11
N GLY A 109 -21.93 6.89 -5.20
CA GLY A 109 -21.12 8.03 -4.77
C GLY A 109 -20.20 7.65 -3.62
N ALA A 110 -19.74 8.65 -2.89
CA ALA A 110 -18.94 8.44 -1.68
C ALA A 110 -19.73 7.71 -0.60
N GLU A 111 -21.03 7.91 -0.55
CA GLU A 111 -21.97 7.18 0.29
C GLU A 111 -23.10 6.59 -0.54
N THR A 112 -23.50 5.39 -0.18
CA THR A 112 -24.60 4.67 -0.84
C THR A 112 -25.46 3.98 0.22
N GLU A 113 -26.71 4.41 0.33
CA GLU A 113 -27.69 3.75 1.18
C GLU A 113 -28.18 2.45 0.53
N ARG A 114 -28.29 1.39 1.34
CA ARG A 114 -28.80 0.09 0.92
C ARG A 114 -30.23 -0.14 1.43
N ALA A 115 -30.96 -0.98 0.73
CA ALA A 115 -32.30 -1.41 1.18
C ALA A 115 -32.31 -2.07 2.57
N SER A 116 -31.16 -2.61 3.00
CA SER A 116 -30.92 -3.13 4.36
C SER A 116 -30.89 -2.04 5.44
N GLY A 117 -30.80 -0.77 5.08
CA GLY A 117 -30.56 0.37 5.97
C GLY A 117 -29.08 0.61 6.28
N GLN A 118 -28.18 -0.13 5.65
CA GLN A 118 -26.73 0.11 5.74
C GLN A 118 -26.32 1.28 4.84
N VAL A 119 -25.31 2.04 5.28
CA VAL A 119 -24.64 3.06 4.48
C VAL A 119 -23.25 2.57 4.11
N TRP A 120 -23.02 2.38 2.81
CA TRP A 120 -21.72 1.98 2.28
C TRP A 120 -20.90 3.23 1.95
N LYS A 121 -19.72 3.35 2.56
CA LYS A 121 -18.84 4.51 2.52
C LYS A 121 -17.59 4.19 1.71
N TYR A 122 -17.49 4.75 0.51
CA TYR A 122 -16.38 4.47 -0.41
C TYR A 122 -15.20 5.39 -0.11
N CYS A 123 -14.14 4.81 0.46
CA CYS A 123 -12.94 5.52 0.86
C CYS A 123 -11.97 5.70 -0.32
N ALA A 124 -11.01 6.62 -0.18
CA ALA A 124 -9.90 6.73 -1.11
C ALA A 124 -8.99 5.49 -1.04
N PRO A 125 -8.26 5.13 -2.12
CA PRO A 125 -7.33 4.01 -2.10
C PRO A 125 -6.16 4.28 -1.14
N VAL A 126 -5.60 3.21 -0.55
CA VAL A 126 -4.52 3.30 0.45
C VAL A 126 -3.28 4.06 -0.06
N GLY A 127 -2.94 3.92 -1.33
CA GLY A 127 -1.77 4.61 -1.92
C GLY A 127 -1.91 6.13 -2.03
N SER A 128 -3.11 6.69 -1.84
CA SER A 128 -3.33 8.14 -1.75
C SER A 128 -3.17 8.71 -0.34
N HIS A 129 -2.95 7.84 0.66
CA HIS A 129 -2.82 8.27 2.06
C HIS A 129 -1.55 9.12 2.26
N GLU A 130 -1.65 10.14 3.12
CA GLU A 130 -0.56 11.10 3.35
C GLU A 130 0.71 10.45 3.94
N THR A 131 0.59 9.34 4.66
CA THR A 131 1.72 8.61 5.26
C THR A 131 2.55 7.82 4.27
N MET A 132 2.15 7.70 2.99
CA MET A 132 2.90 6.92 1.99
C MET A 132 4.36 7.35 1.85
N THR A 133 4.62 8.65 1.89
CA THR A 133 6.00 9.17 1.88
C THR A 133 6.82 8.66 3.06
N THR A 134 6.23 8.66 4.26
CA THR A 134 6.87 8.15 5.48
C THR A 134 7.16 6.67 5.36
N HIS A 135 6.21 5.86 4.90
CA HIS A 135 6.40 4.41 4.71
C HIS A 135 7.50 4.09 3.70
N LEU A 136 7.59 4.84 2.60
CA LEU A 136 8.69 4.70 1.63
C LEU A 136 10.06 4.96 2.27
N LEU A 137 10.17 6.03 3.06
CA LEU A 137 11.41 6.40 3.75
C LEU A 137 11.80 5.41 4.85
N GLU A 138 10.83 4.92 5.61
CA GLU A 138 11.05 3.90 6.63
C GLU A 138 11.52 2.59 6.00
N ARG A 139 10.84 2.14 4.95
CA ARG A 139 11.25 0.95 4.19
C ARG A 139 12.67 1.09 3.64
N ALA A 140 12.99 2.22 3.07
CA ALA A 140 14.34 2.47 2.53
C ALA A 140 15.43 2.37 3.62
N ARG A 141 15.17 2.89 4.82
CA ARG A 141 16.09 2.79 5.96
C ARG A 141 16.22 1.37 6.52
N GLU A 142 15.10 0.66 6.59
CA GLU A 142 15.06 -0.72 7.09
C GLU A 142 15.91 -1.67 6.25
N ILE A 143 15.89 -1.50 4.92
CA ILE A 143 16.65 -2.39 4.02
C ILE A 143 18.12 -2.00 3.85
N ALA A 144 18.49 -0.77 4.19
CA ALA A 144 19.85 -0.25 4.09
C ALA A 144 20.30 0.38 5.42
N PRO A 145 20.34 -0.39 6.52
CA PRO A 145 20.69 0.14 7.84
C PRO A 145 22.13 0.62 7.85
N GLY A 146 22.34 1.83 8.38
CA GLY A 146 23.68 2.43 8.51
C GLY A 146 24.25 3.04 7.23
N VAL A 147 23.50 3.02 6.12
CA VAL A 147 23.91 3.68 4.88
C VAL A 147 23.59 5.17 4.94
N THR A 148 24.53 6.00 4.51
CA THR A 148 24.39 7.47 4.51
C THR A 148 23.44 7.90 3.40
N GLU A 149 22.30 8.50 3.74
CA GLU A 149 21.28 8.94 2.78
C GLU A 149 21.87 9.92 1.74
N LYS A 150 22.78 10.83 2.14
CA LYS A 150 23.47 11.78 1.24
C LYS A 150 24.45 11.12 0.25
N GLU A 151 24.75 9.84 0.42
CA GLU A 151 25.57 9.03 -0.50
C GLU A 151 24.72 7.96 -1.21
N THR A 152 23.41 8.09 -1.15
CA THR A 152 22.45 7.11 -1.64
C THR A 152 21.50 7.69 -2.66
N THR A 153 21.28 6.96 -3.76
CA THR A 153 20.14 7.19 -4.65
C THR A 153 18.98 6.29 -4.22
N LEU A 154 17.83 6.88 -3.97
CA LEU A 154 16.58 6.15 -3.72
C LEU A 154 15.80 6.01 -5.04
N LEU A 155 15.59 4.77 -5.47
CA LEU A 155 14.77 4.43 -6.64
C LEU A 155 13.39 3.95 -6.19
N ILE A 156 12.35 4.64 -6.61
CA ILE A 156 10.96 4.22 -6.44
C ILE A 156 10.51 3.55 -7.73
N VAL A 157 10.25 2.24 -7.66
CA VAL A 157 9.84 1.46 -8.83
C VAL A 157 8.32 1.43 -8.92
N ALA A 158 7.77 1.82 -10.07
CA ALA A 158 6.36 1.66 -10.38
C ALA A 158 6.20 0.85 -11.69
N HIS A 159 4.98 0.44 -12.00
CA HIS A 159 4.73 -0.37 -13.19
C HIS A 159 5.09 0.43 -14.46
N GLY A 160 4.56 1.64 -14.59
CA GLY A 160 4.69 2.46 -15.77
C GLY A 160 3.99 1.80 -16.97
N THR A 161 2.85 2.30 -17.38
CA THR A 161 2.14 1.78 -18.54
C THR A 161 1.57 2.94 -19.33
N SER A 162 1.80 2.92 -20.64
CA SER A 162 1.22 3.90 -21.58
C SER A 162 -0.32 3.89 -21.63
N LEU A 163 -0.94 2.86 -21.03
CA LEU A 163 -2.40 2.69 -21.01
C LEU A 163 -3.06 3.34 -19.77
N ASN A 164 -2.29 3.64 -18.73
CA ASN A 164 -2.84 4.23 -17.49
C ASN A 164 -1.77 5.01 -16.72
N ASP A 165 -1.74 6.32 -16.89
CA ASP A 165 -0.76 7.22 -16.28
C ASP A 165 -0.88 7.31 -14.74
N ASN A 166 -1.96 6.82 -14.13
CA ASN A 166 -2.26 7.11 -12.72
C ASN A 166 -1.26 6.45 -11.75
N SER A 167 -0.74 5.25 -12.05
CA SER A 167 0.29 4.63 -11.20
C SER A 167 1.62 5.38 -11.28
N ALA A 168 1.98 5.86 -12.47
CA ALA A 168 3.15 6.68 -12.68
C ALA A 168 3.01 8.05 -11.99
N VAL A 169 1.81 8.65 -12.03
CA VAL A 169 1.51 9.93 -11.35
C VAL A 169 1.71 9.79 -9.84
N ALA A 170 1.10 8.76 -9.20
CA ALA A 170 1.24 8.54 -7.77
C ALA A 170 2.71 8.36 -7.34
N ALA A 171 3.48 7.58 -8.11
CA ALA A 171 4.91 7.40 -7.84
C ALA A 171 5.71 8.71 -8.02
N LYS A 172 5.41 9.51 -9.05
CA LYS A 172 6.03 10.82 -9.28
C LYS A 172 5.77 11.79 -8.12
N GLU A 173 4.55 11.82 -7.61
CA GLU A 173 4.20 12.65 -6.45
C GLU A 173 5.00 12.25 -5.21
N GLN A 174 5.17 10.95 -4.95
CA GLN A 174 5.96 10.48 -3.81
C GLN A 174 7.44 10.88 -3.96
N VAL A 175 8.00 10.70 -5.16
CA VAL A 175 9.40 11.11 -5.44
C VAL A 175 9.58 12.60 -5.22
N GLU A 176 8.63 13.42 -5.67
CA GLU A 176 8.73 14.88 -5.49
C GLU A 176 8.65 15.27 -4.01
N LYS A 177 7.74 14.69 -3.24
CA LYS A 177 7.65 14.89 -1.79
C LYS A 177 8.96 14.50 -1.08
N ILE A 178 9.56 13.37 -1.47
CA ILE A 178 10.83 12.92 -0.86
C ILE A 178 11.99 13.83 -1.27
N ARG A 179 12.04 14.31 -2.52
CA ARG A 179 13.05 15.27 -2.98
C ARG A 179 13.04 16.56 -2.18
N GLN A 180 11.85 17.07 -1.85
CA GLN A 180 11.70 18.30 -1.06
C GLN A 180 12.27 18.19 0.36
N LEU A 181 12.41 16.95 0.88
CA LEU A 181 13.05 16.72 2.18
C LEU A 181 14.59 16.83 2.12
N ASP A 182 15.18 16.88 0.93
CA ASP A 182 16.63 16.98 0.68
C ASP A 182 17.48 16.01 1.52
N ARG A 183 17.05 14.76 1.68
CA ARG A 183 17.73 13.77 2.51
C ARG A 183 18.69 12.90 1.72
N TYR A 184 18.27 12.45 0.54
CA TYR A 184 19.04 11.57 -0.35
C TYR A 184 19.89 12.37 -1.34
N ALA A 185 20.97 11.75 -1.84
CA ALA A 185 21.76 12.34 -2.93
C ALA A 185 20.94 12.50 -4.21
N ALA A 186 20.05 11.54 -4.48
CA ALA A 186 19.06 11.61 -5.55
C ALA A 186 17.84 10.75 -5.19
N VAL A 187 16.67 11.12 -5.70
CA VAL A 187 15.44 10.32 -5.63
C VAL A 187 14.84 10.27 -7.02
N LEU A 188 14.63 9.08 -7.56
CA LEU A 188 14.20 8.88 -8.93
C LEU A 188 13.02 7.90 -9.00
N ASN A 189 12.08 8.16 -9.93
CA ASN A 189 11.17 7.11 -10.41
C ASN A 189 11.87 6.31 -11.49
N VAL A 190 11.68 5.01 -11.46
CA VAL A 190 12.00 4.11 -12.55
C VAL A 190 10.84 3.16 -12.78
N TYR A 191 10.66 2.70 -14.00
CA TYR A 191 9.51 1.92 -14.40
C TYR A 191 9.91 0.60 -15.06
N MET A 192 8.99 -0.34 -15.05
CA MET A 192 9.19 -1.64 -15.69
C MET A 192 9.00 -1.57 -17.21
N GLU A 193 8.02 -0.78 -17.68
CA GLU A 193 7.55 -0.79 -19.07
C GLU A 193 7.75 0.54 -19.81
N GLU A 194 8.14 1.63 -19.14
CA GLU A 194 8.37 2.93 -19.75
C GLU A 194 9.63 3.61 -19.22
N PRO A 195 10.27 4.50 -19.99
CA PRO A 195 11.44 5.27 -19.51
C PRO A 195 11.08 6.26 -18.37
N PRO A 196 12.00 6.47 -17.40
CA PRO A 196 13.27 5.78 -17.26
C PRO A 196 13.10 4.34 -16.76
N LEU A 197 13.70 3.37 -17.47
CA LEU A 197 13.55 1.96 -17.16
C LEU A 197 14.34 1.54 -15.91
N VAL A 198 13.83 0.55 -15.18
CA VAL A 198 14.55 -0.09 -14.07
C VAL A 198 15.90 -0.60 -14.52
N SER A 199 16.00 -1.21 -15.72
CA SER A 199 17.24 -1.74 -16.29
C SER A 199 18.33 -0.67 -16.53
N ASP A 200 17.94 0.60 -16.62
CA ASP A 200 18.88 1.71 -16.86
C ASP A 200 19.48 2.28 -15.58
N TRP A 201 19.17 1.72 -14.42
CA TRP A 201 19.55 2.24 -13.11
C TRP A 201 21.05 2.54 -12.99
N VAL A 202 21.92 1.75 -13.63
CA VAL A 202 23.38 1.93 -13.61
C VAL A 202 23.77 3.27 -14.22
N ASN A 203 23.07 3.69 -15.28
CA ASN A 203 23.31 4.96 -15.97
C ASN A 203 22.64 6.16 -15.27
N LEU A 204 21.51 5.91 -14.61
CA LEU A 204 20.71 6.92 -13.91
C LEU A 204 21.32 7.34 -12.57
N THR A 205 22.10 6.45 -11.94
CA THR A 205 22.66 6.68 -10.60
C THR A 205 24.18 6.85 -10.66
N LYS A 206 24.74 7.64 -9.74
CA LYS A 206 26.20 7.82 -9.62
C LYS A 206 26.71 7.67 -8.19
N THR A 207 25.82 7.39 -7.26
CA THR A 207 26.12 7.20 -5.84
C THR A 207 26.67 5.81 -5.55
N PRO A 208 27.50 5.64 -4.52
CA PRO A 208 27.99 4.32 -4.11
C PRO A 208 26.89 3.38 -3.63
N ASN A 209 25.79 3.94 -3.12
CA ASN A 209 24.65 3.18 -2.62
C ASN A 209 23.39 3.46 -3.42
N VAL A 210 22.61 2.40 -3.69
CA VAL A 210 21.34 2.48 -4.39
C VAL A 210 20.32 1.68 -3.60
N VAL A 211 19.24 2.32 -3.17
CA VAL A 211 18.13 1.70 -2.46
C VAL A 211 16.93 1.67 -3.39
N VAL A 212 16.34 0.49 -3.56
CA VAL A 212 15.24 0.26 -4.50
C VAL A 212 14.00 -0.19 -3.73
N VAL A 213 12.92 0.60 -3.81
CA VAL A 213 11.65 0.31 -3.17
C VAL A 213 10.53 0.19 -4.21
N PRO A 214 9.98 -1.02 -4.41
CA PRO A 214 8.81 -1.22 -5.26
C PRO A 214 7.56 -0.56 -4.65
N PHE A 215 6.98 0.37 -5.38
CA PHE A 215 5.75 1.08 -4.99
C PHE A 215 4.54 0.29 -5.49
N PHE A 216 4.32 -0.89 -4.89
CA PHE A 216 3.24 -1.83 -5.18
C PHE A 216 2.54 -2.25 -3.89
N ILE A 217 1.30 -2.76 -4.02
CA ILE A 217 0.53 -3.28 -2.88
C ILE A 217 0.97 -4.69 -2.48
N SER A 218 1.37 -5.51 -3.44
CA SER A 218 1.71 -6.91 -3.20
C SER A 218 2.98 -7.32 -3.92
N ASP A 219 3.63 -8.34 -3.39
CA ASP A 219 4.71 -9.04 -4.05
C ASP A 219 4.10 -10.06 -5.02
N GLY A 220 4.08 -9.69 -6.30
CA GLY A 220 3.76 -10.59 -7.39
C GLY A 220 5.03 -11.08 -8.10
N LEU A 221 4.89 -11.66 -9.28
CA LEU A 221 6.02 -12.03 -10.15
C LEU A 221 6.95 -10.84 -10.38
N HIS A 222 6.38 -9.63 -10.49
CA HIS A 222 7.16 -8.41 -10.68
C HIS A 222 8.20 -8.18 -9.57
N SER A 223 7.83 -8.36 -8.30
CA SER A 223 8.75 -8.12 -7.18
C SER A 223 9.75 -9.25 -6.97
N TYR A 224 9.41 -10.50 -7.34
CA TYR A 224 10.29 -11.65 -7.12
C TYR A 224 11.17 -12.01 -8.30
N GLU A 225 10.72 -11.75 -9.51
CA GLU A 225 11.36 -12.19 -10.75
C GLU A 225 11.74 -11.00 -11.63
N ASP A 226 10.78 -10.20 -12.07
CA ASP A 226 11.00 -9.20 -13.11
C ASP A 226 11.93 -8.05 -12.65
N ILE A 227 11.62 -7.41 -11.52
CA ILE A 227 12.42 -6.28 -11.03
C ILE A 227 13.83 -6.73 -10.64
N PRO A 228 14.04 -7.83 -9.89
CA PRO A 228 15.37 -8.37 -9.64
C PRO A 228 16.16 -8.64 -10.93
N ALA A 229 15.54 -9.25 -11.95
CA ALA A 229 16.17 -9.50 -13.23
C ALA A 229 16.56 -8.21 -13.94
N LEU A 230 15.67 -7.20 -13.98
CA LEU A 230 15.95 -5.87 -14.56
C LEU A 230 17.06 -5.12 -13.81
N LEU A 231 17.22 -5.35 -12.51
CA LEU A 231 18.31 -4.80 -11.70
C LEU A 231 19.64 -5.55 -11.88
N GLY A 232 19.62 -6.73 -12.51
CA GLY A 232 20.78 -7.61 -12.64
C GLY A 232 21.11 -8.42 -11.38
N ILE A 233 20.13 -8.60 -10.48
CA ILE A 233 20.26 -9.46 -9.31
C ILE A 233 20.14 -10.91 -9.75
N PRO A 234 21.15 -11.79 -9.47
CA PRO A 234 21.11 -13.18 -9.88
C PRO A 234 19.92 -13.93 -9.29
N GLU A 235 19.36 -14.88 -10.05
CA GLU A 235 18.29 -15.77 -9.59
C GLU A 235 18.63 -16.45 -8.26
N GLY A 236 17.63 -16.55 -7.38
CA GLY A 236 17.76 -17.13 -6.04
C GLY A 236 18.45 -16.22 -5.00
N ARG A 237 18.98 -15.07 -5.39
CA ARG A 237 19.57 -14.07 -4.49
C ARG A 237 18.63 -12.89 -4.18
N ALA A 238 17.58 -12.72 -4.92
CA ALA A 238 16.49 -11.82 -4.52
C ALA A 238 15.77 -12.47 -3.34
N SER A 239 16.09 -12.06 -2.12
CA SER A 239 15.57 -12.65 -0.87
C SER A 239 14.11 -12.31 -0.59
N ALA A 240 13.34 -12.04 -1.60
CA ALA A 240 11.93 -11.72 -1.51
C ALA A 240 11.09 -13.01 -1.51
N ARG A 241 11.19 -13.81 -0.45
CA ARG A 241 10.16 -14.83 -0.18
C ARG A 241 9.09 -14.24 0.71
N PRO A 242 7.81 -14.57 0.50
CA PRO A 242 6.73 -14.12 1.38
C PRO A 242 7.08 -14.36 2.85
N GLY A 243 7.06 -13.30 3.66
CA GLY A 243 7.37 -13.37 5.08
C GLY A 243 8.86 -13.38 5.46
N HIS A 244 9.79 -13.24 4.51
CA HIS A 244 11.21 -13.06 4.80
C HIS A 244 11.62 -11.60 4.71
N ALA A 245 12.31 -11.15 5.77
CA ALA A 245 12.84 -9.81 5.88
C ALA A 245 13.80 -9.48 4.73
N LEU A 246 13.57 -8.35 4.18
CA LEU A 246 14.48 -7.30 3.81
C LEU A 246 15.85 -7.73 3.30
N SER A 247 16.07 -7.42 2.11
CA SER A 247 17.17 -7.54 1.19
C SER A 247 18.57 -7.66 1.79
N ALA A 248 19.29 -8.64 1.30
CA ALA A 248 20.75 -8.63 1.38
C ALA A 248 21.31 -7.51 0.48
N GLU A 249 22.44 -6.94 0.87
CA GLU A 249 23.23 -6.06 0.02
C GLU A 249 23.71 -6.84 -1.21
N HIS A 250 23.50 -6.28 -2.40
CA HIS A 250 24.00 -6.80 -3.66
C HIS A 250 25.13 -5.90 -4.17
N LYS A 251 26.31 -6.45 -4.41
CA LYS A 251 27.42 -5.74 -5.05
C LYS A 251 27.30 -5.85 -6.57
N LEU A 252 26.81 -4.79 -7.20
CA LEU A 252 26.57 -4.74 -8.64
C LEU A 252 27.21 -3.48 -9.23
N HIS A 253 27.96 -3.63 -10.31
CA HIS A 253 28.63 -2.51 -11.02
C HIS A 253 29.46 -1.59 -10.10
N GLY A 254 30.14 -2.16 -9.09
CA GLY A 254 30.93 -1.43 -8.12
C GLY A 254 30.13 -0.62 -7.08
N ARG A 255 28.83 -0.86 -6.97
CA ARG A 255 27.92 -0.18 -6.03
C ARG A 255 27.23 -1.18 -5.11
N SER A 256 26.75 -0.68 -3.97
CA SER A 256 25.89 -1.43 -3.06
C SER A 256 24.43 -1.16 -3.44
N LEU A 257 23.74 -2.21 -3.88
CA LEU A 257 22.31 -2.16 -4.19
C LEU A 257 21.52 -2.90 -3.11
N PHE A 258 20.51 -2.23 -2.58
CA PHE A 258 19.57 -2.78 -1.59
C PHE A 258 18.18 -2.81 -2.22
N TYR A 259 17.55 -3.97 -2.24
CA TYR A 259 16.25 -4.19 -2.86
C TYR A 259 15.22 -4.63 -1.84
N SER A 260 14.07 -3.97 -1.81
CA SER A 260 12.95 -4.22 -0.90
C SER A 260 11.90 -5.13 -1.52
N THR A 261 11.09 -5.79 -0.69
CA THR A 261 9.76 -6.27 -1.06
C THR A 261 8.83 -5.10 -1.39
N ALA A 262 7.68 -5.38 -2.01
CA ALA A 262 6.66 -4.37 -2.31
C ALA A 262 6.22 -3.63 -1.04
N LEU A 263 6.03 -2.32 -1.16
CA LEU A 263 5.70 -1.46 -0.01
C LEU A 263 4.46 -1.93 0.75
N GLY A 264 3.41 -2.35 0.04
CA GLY A 264 2.14 -2.78 0.63
C GLY A 264 2.20 -4.12 1.37
N THR A 265 3.35 -4.83 1.38
CA THR A 265 3.56 -6.01 2.23
C THR A 265 3.92 -5.65 3.67
N ASP A 266 4.15 -4.37 3.94
CA ASP A 266 4.45 -3.88 5.28
C ASP A 266 3.23 -4.03 6.20
N SER A 267 3.43 -4.60 7.38
CA SER A 267 2.34 -4.77 8.37
C SER A 267 1.70 -3.45 8.81
N ARG A 268 2.42 -2.33 8.69
CA ARG A 268 1.91 -0.98 8.97
C ARG A 268 0.80 -0.53 8.00
N PHE A 269 0.65 -1.19 6.85
CA PHE A 269 -0.48 -0.93 5.96
C PHE A 269 -1.85 -1.26 6.58
N ALA A 270 -1.89 -2.10 7.60
CA ALA A 270 -3.10 -2.29 8.40
C ALA A 270 -3.54 -0.98 9.08
N ASP A 271 -2.58 -0.16 9.55
CA ASP A 271 -2.87 1.16 10.12
C ASP A 271 -3.37 2.12 9.05
N VAL A 272 -2.73 2.14 7.89
CA VAL A 272 -3.16 2.98 6.75
C VAL A 272 -4.59 2.68 6.32
N ILE A 273 -4.97 1.40 6.27
CA ILE A 273 -6.34 0.98 5.91
C ILE A 273 -7.35 1.49 6.95
N ILE A 274 -7.02 1.37 8.24
CA ILE A 274 -7.85 1.89 9.32
C ILE A 274 -7.97 3.42 9.22
N GLU A 275 -6.84 4.11 9.03
CA GLU A 275 -6.79 5.57 8.92
C GLU A 275 -7.58 6.09 7.71
N GLN A 276 -7.58 5.37 6.58
CA GLN A 276 -8.44 5.70 5.43
C GLN A 276 -9.93 5.62 5.76
N ALA A 277 -10.35 4.59 6.49
CA ALA A 277 -11.75 4.47 6.92
C ALA A 277 -12.11 5.58 7.92
N MET A 278 -11.24 5.87 8.88
CA MET A 278 -11.46 6.90 9.91
C MET A 278 -11.41 8.32 9.33
N ALA A 279 -10.54 8.58 8.35
CA ALA A 279 -10.48 9.86 7.65
C ALA A 279 -11.79 10.15 6.91
N PHE A 280 -12.46 9.13 6.37
CA PHE A 280 -13.78 9.27 5.78
C PHE A 280 -14.81 9.68 6.84
N ALA A 281 -14.83 9.02 8.01
CA ALA A 281 -15.72 9.36 9.12
C ALA A 281 -15.48 10.79 9.63
N GLY A 282 -14.22 11.23 9.76
CA GLY A 282 -13.85 12.58 10.23
C GLY A 282 -14.22 13.69 9.24
N LYS A 283 -14.14 13.46 7.94
CA LYS A 283 -14.51 14.45 6.91
C LYS A 283 -15.99 14.83 6.96
N GLN A 284 -16.85 13.92 7.39
CA GLN A 284 -18.29 14.20 7.50
C GLN A 284 -18.64 15.12 8.68
N VAL A 285 -17.92 15.02 9.79
CA VAL A 285 -18.15 15.88 10.95
C VAL A 285 -17.85 17.35 10.62
N PHE A 286 -16.91 17.63 9.72
CA PHE A 286 -16.57 19.00 9.29
C PHE A 286 -17.43 19.54 8.14
N GLN A 287 -18.16 18.69 7.40
CA GLN A 287 -19.08 19.13 6.35
C GLN A 287 -20.52 19.39 6.84
N SER A 288 -20.85 18.89 8.03
CA SER A 288 -22.19 19.05 8.64
C SER A 288 -22.24 20.14 9.70
N ALA A 289 -21.20 20.92 9.90
CA ALA A 289 -21.10 22.10 10.77
C ALA A 289 -20.96 23.39 9.94
#